data_a1c6019d92f8c02d6bcf1f50a377a1fa
#
_entry.id   a1c6019d92f8c02d6bcf1f50a377a1fa
#
_cell.length_a   1.000
_cell.length_b   1.000
_cell.length_c   1.000
_cell.angle_alpha   90.00
_cell.angle_beta   90.00
_cell.angle_gamma   90.00
#
_symmetry.space_group_name_H-M   'P 1'
#
loop_
_entity.id
_entity.type
_entity.pdbx_description
1 polymer ?
#
loop_
_entity_poly.entity_id
_entity_poly.type
_entity_poly.pdbx_seq_one_letter_code
_entity_poly.pdbx_strand_id
1 'polypeptide(L)'
;MSFLLKLIGGFGGQVYLYIALVFGGFSAGFYVEHLRFSDYRQEVQIAGEKQQAETAAKIKEQEIINENIKQTYEARLTSIHSFYSGMLDTRGGIVSSDPKATITINGETHNVLLVAEQCAQTTEQLMTLQEWVNQQVNLK
;
A
#
# COMPACT_ATOMS: atom_id res chain seq x y z
N MET A 1 -54.45 -8.61 -46.48
CA MET A 1 -54.58 -7.53 -45.48
C MET A 1 -55.92 -7.47 -44.76
N SER A 2 -56.98 -8.12 -45.28
CA SER A 2 -58.32 -8.07 -44.66
C SER A 2 -58.55 -8.91 -43.42
N PHE A 3 -57.68 -9.86 -43.09
CA PHE A 3 -57.85 -10.74 -41.94
C PHE A 3 -57.46 -10.06 -40.60
N LEU A 4 -56.44 -9.22 -40.62
CA LEU A 4 -55.99 -8.45 -39.44
C LEU A 4 -57.02 -7.38 -39.02
N LEU A 5 -57.72 -6.76 -39.99
CA LEU A 5 -58.77 -5.76 -39.71
C LEU A 5 -60.03 -6.37 -39.08
N LYS A 6 -60.35 -7.63 -39.40
CA LYS A 6 -61.49 -8.36 -38.81
C LYS A 6 -61.20 -8.84 -37.37
N LEU A 7 -59.96 -9.08 -37.04
CA LEU A 7 -59.54 -9.49 -35.67
C LEU A 7 -59.61 -8.30 -34.70
N ILE A 8 -59.47 -7.06 -35.18
CA ILE A 8 -59.46 -5.85 -34.37
C ILE A 8 -60.89 -5.34 -34.07
N GLY A 9 -61.90 -5.74 -34.88
CA GLY A 9 -63.26 -5.20 -34.79
C GLY A 9 -64.21 -5.91 -33.83
N GLY A 10 -63.80 -7.01 -33.19
CA GLY A 10 -64.64 -7.72 -32.23
C GLY A 10 -64.17 -7.52 -30.78
N PHE A 11 -65.03 -7.79 -29.79
CA PHE A 11 -64.73 -7.68 -28.35
C PHE A 11 -63.41 -8.40 -27.95
N GLY A 12 -62.95 -9.38 -28.75
CA GLY A 12 -61.68 -10.07 -28.63
C GLY A 12 -60.49 -9.21 -29.10
N GLY A 13 -60.65 -8.27 -30.04
CA GLY A 13 -59.60 -7.47 -30.57
C GLY A 13 -59.02 -6.45 -29.57
N GLN A 14 -59.85 -5.93 -28.69
CA GLN A 14 -59.45 -5.04 -27.61
C GLN A 14 -58.52 -5.76 -26.60
N VAL A 15 -58.83 -7.02 -26.28
CA VAL A 15 -58.02 -7.81 -25.36
C VAL A 15 -56.63 -8.10 -25.93
N TYR A 16 -56.55 -8.43 -27.22
CA TYR A 16 -55.24 -8.63 -27.90
C TYR A 16 -54.42 -7.38 -27.97
N LEU A 17 -55.07 -6.21 -28.14
CA LEU A 17 -54.36 -4.92 -28.19
C LEU A 17 -53.77 -4.59 -26.81
N TYR A 18 -54.46 -4.82 -25.72
CA TYR A 18 -53.94 -4.69 -24.35
C TYR A 18 -52.80 -5.66 -24.08
N ILE A 19 -52.90 -6.89 -24.47
CA ILE A 19 -51.85 -7.89 -24.33
C ILE A 19 -50.60 -7.46 -25.13
N ALA A 20 -50.76 -7.03 -26.36
CA ALA A 20 -49.66 -6.54 -27.19
C ALA A 20 -48.97 -5.30 -26.59
N LEU A 21 -49.74 -4.36 -26.01
CA LEU A 21 -49.18 -3.18 -25.31
C LEU A 21 -48.43 -3.59 -24.04
N VAL A 22 -48.94 -4.51 -23.24
CA VAL A 22 -48.26 -4.99 -22.02
C VAL A 22 -46.95 -5.70 -22.38
N PHE A 23 -47.00 -6.62 -23.35
CA PHE A 23 -45.80 -7.37 -23.77
C PHE A 23 -44.79 -6.44 -24.49
N GLY A 24 -45.24 -5.50 -25.32
CA GLY A 24 -44.39 -4.52 -25.98
C GLY A 24 -43.71 -3.57 -24.97
N GLY A 25 -44.47 -3.06 -24.02
CA GLY A 25 -43.96 -2.23 -22.95
C GLY A 25 -42.97 -2.94 -22.05
N PHE A 26 -43.26 -4.20 -21.70
CA PHE A 26 -42.38 -5.02 -20.84
C PHE A 26 -41.05 -5.35 -21.55
N SER A 27 -41.10 -5.75 -22.84
CA SER A 27 -39.90 -6.04 -23.61
C SER A 27 -39.02 -4.81 -23.86
N ALA A 28 -39.64 -3.66 -24.14
CA ALA A 28 -38.91 -2.38 -24.30
C ALA A 28 -38.27 -1.94 -22.98
N GLY A 29 -38.98 -2.06 -21.84
CA GLY A 29 -38.46 -1.75 -20.52
C GLY A 29 -37.25 -2.65 -20.15
N PHE A 30 -37.37 -3.93 -20.38
CA PHE A 30 -36.29 -4.89 -20.12
C PHE A 30 -35.04 -4.63 -20.98
N TYR A 31 -35.24 -4.24 -22.23
CA TYR A 31 -34.13 -3.90 -23.14
C TYR A 31 -33.37 -2.65 -22.71
N VAL A 32 -34.08 -1.61 -22.29
CA VAL A 32 -33.46 -0.37 -21.78
C VAL A 32 -32.72 -0.60 -20.47
N GLU A 33 -33.28 -1.41 -19.58
CA GLU A 33 -32.65 -1.75 -18.30
C GLU A 33 -31.38 -2.59 -18.50
N HIS A 34 -31.41 -3.51 -19.45
CA HIS A 34 -30.23 -4.31 -19.79
C HIS A 34 -29.08 -3.48 -20.35
N LEU A 35 -29.37 -2.49 -21.19
CA LEU A 35 -28.35 -1.55 -21.71
C LEU A 35 -27.75 -0.70 -20.60
N ARG A 36 -28.55 -0.12 -19.71
CA ARG A 36 -28.07 0.65 -18.56
C ARG A 36 -27.21 -0.17 -17.61
N PHE A 37 -27.59 -1.43 -17.42
CA PHE A 37 -26.82 -2.32 -16.52
C PHE A 37 -25.45 -2.71 -17.09
N SER A 38 -25.34 -2.84 -18.42
CA SER A 38 -24.04 -3.10 -19.07
C SER A 38 -23.09 -1.93 -18.95
N ASP A 39 -23.57 -0.70 -19.14
CA ASP A 39 -22.78 0.53 -19.01
C ASP A 39 -22.29 0.72 -17.56
N TYR A 40 -23.18 0.51 -16.59
CA TYR A 40 -22.82 0.57 -15.17
C TYR A 40 -21.74 -0.46 -14.79
N ARG A 41 -21.84 -1.68 -15.31
CA ARG A 41 -20.81 -2.71 -15.08
C ARG A 41 -19.46 -2.32 -15.64
N GLN A 42 -19.41 -1.76 -16.84
CA GLN A 42 -18.16 -1.30 -17.43
C GLN A 42 -17.54 -0.15 -16.61
N GLU A 43 -18.36 0.79 -16.18
CA GLU A 43 -17.89 1.92 -15.37
C GLU A 43 -17.32 1.47 -14.02
N VAL A 44 -17.97 0.51 -13.35
CA VAL A 44 -17.49 -0.10 -12.09
C VAL A 44 -16.21 -0.90 -12.31
N GLN A 45 -16.09 -1.63 -13.43
CA GLN A 45 -14.86 -2.37 -13.75
C GLN A 45 -13.70 -1.42 -14.01
N ILE A 46 -13.88 -0.40 -14.82
CA ILE A 46 -12.85 0.61 -15.11
C ILE A 46 -12.43 1.34 -13.83
N ALA A 47 -13.38 1.71 -12.97
CA ALA A 47 -13.08 2.32 -11.69
C ALA A 47 -12.30 1.37 -10.77
N GLY A 48 -12.67 0.08 -10.75
CA GLY A 48 -11.97 -0.95 -9.98
C GLY A 48 -10.53 -1.18 -10.48
N GLU A 49 -10.34 -1.30 -11.79
CA GLU A 49 -9.00 -1.45 -12.39
C GLU A 49 -8.12 -0.24 -12.13
N LYS A 50 -8.67 0.97 -12.24
CA LYS A 50 -7.94 2.20 -11.93
C LYS A 50 -7.51 2.24 -10.46
N GLN A 51 -8.41 1.89 -9.55
CA GLN A 51 -8.10 1.85 -8.12
C GLN A 51 -7.05 0.78 -7.78
N GLN A 52 -7.12 -0.38 -8.44
CA GLN A 52 -6.09 -1.43 -8.29
C GLN A 52 -4.74 -0.96 -8.83
N ALA A 53 -4.70 -0.30 -9.98
CA ALA A 53 -3.47 0.24 -10.55
C ALA A 53 -2.84 1.32 -9.64
N GLU A 54 -3.65 2.24 -9.11
CA GLU A 54 -3.19 3.25 -8.16
C GLU A 54 -2.67 2.62 -6.85
N THR A 55 -3.35 1.60 -6.35
CA THR A 55 -2.93 0.88 -5.14
C THR A 55 -1.62 0.13 -5.39
N ALA A 56 -1.50 -0.55 -6.52
CA ALA A 56 -0.28 -1.26 -6.90
C ALA A 56 0.91 -0.29 -7.09
N ALA A 57 0.68 0.88 -7.66
CA ALA A 57 1.71 1.92 -7.79
C ALA A 57 2.19 2.42 -6.42
N LYS A 58 1.27 2.69 -5.49
CA LYS A 58 1.60 3.10 -4.11
C LYS A 58 2.36 2.02 -3.34
N ILE A 59 1.96 0.74 -3.47
CA ILE A 59 2.67 -0.37 -2.84
C ILE A 59 4.10 -0.44 -3.36
N LYS A 60 4.29 -0.34 -4.67
CA LYS A 60 5.63 -0.37 -5.28
C LYS A 60 6.50 0.82 -4.84
N GLU A 61 5.93 1.99 -4.71
CA GLU A 61 6.61 3.17 -4.17
C GLU A 61 7.05 2.95 -2.72
N GLN A 62 6.16 2.38 -1.89
CA GLN A 62 6.48 2.02 -0.51
C GLN A 62 7.60 0.96 -0.43
N GLU A 63 7.60 -0.04 -1.30
CA GLU A 63 8.66 -1.05 -1.36
C GLU A 63 10.02 -0.41 -1.68
N ILE A 64 10.07 0.51 -2.64
CA ILE A 64 11.30 1.24 -2.99
C ILE A 64 11.80 2.08 -1.81
N ILE A 65 10.91 2.80 -1.14
CA ILE A 65 11.24 3.60 0.04
C ILE A 65 11.79 2.70 1.16
N ASN A 66 11.10 1.61 1.47
CA ASN A 66 11.53 0.69 2.51
C ASN A 66 12.90 0.06 2.22
N GLU A 67 13.15 -0.32 0.95
CA GLU A 67 14.45 -0.88 0.55
C GLU A 67 15.57 0.17 0.64
N ASN A 68 15.33 1.40 0.23
CA ASN A 68 16.30 2.49 0.35
C ASN A 68 16.64 2.80 1.82
N ILE A 69 15.63 2.84 2.69
CA ILE A 69 15.84 3.06 4.13
C ILE A 69 16.66 1.92 4.71
N LYS A 70 16.34 0.67 4.38
CA LYS A 70 17.06 -0.51 4.83
C LYS A 70 18.53 -0.46 4.40
N GLN A 71 18.81 -0.20 3.14
CA GLN A 71 20.19 -0.10 2.63
C GLN A 71 20.97 1.02 3.31
N THR A 72 20.35 2.18 3.49
CA THR A 72 20.97 3.32 4.20
C THR A 72 21.26 2.97 5.65
N TYR A 73 20.34 2.32 6.34
CA TYR A 73 20.52 1.87 7.71
C TYR A 73 21.66 0.86 7.84
N GLU A 74 21.70 -0.16 6.99
CA GLU A 74 22.77 -1.17 6.98
C GLU A 74 24.16 -0.53 6.71
N ALA A 75 24.23 0.42 5.79
CA ALA A 75 25.46 1.15 5.52
C ALA A 75 25.93 1.98 6.71
N ARG A 76 25.01 2.66 7.41
CA ARG A 76 25.31 3.43 8.63
C ARG A 76 25.73 2.53 9.77
N LEU A 77 25.06 1.39 9.99
CA LEU A 77 25.48 0.40 11.01
C LEU A 77 26.88 -0.11 10.73
N THR A 78 27.21 -0.45 9.49
CA THR A 78 28.53 -0.90 9.08
C THR A 78 29.59 0.18 9.36
N SER A 79 29.26 1.43 9.09
CA SER A 79 30.14 2.56 9.38
C SER A 79 30.37 2.75 10.90
N ILE A 80 29.32 2.66 11.71
CA ILE A 80 29.42 2.70 13.17
C ILE A 80 30.32 1.57 13.67
N HIS A 81 30.05 0.34 13.23
CA HIS A 81 30.83 -0.81 13.64
C HIS A 81 32.31 -0.69 13.24
N SER A 82 32.60 -0.27 12.01
CA SER A 82 33.99 -0.07 11.54
C SER A 82 34.71 1.03 12.31
N PHE A 83 34.02 2.11 12.67
CA PHE A 83 34.58 3.19 13.47
C PHE A 83 35.00 2.70 14.87
N TYR A 84 34.12 1.98 15.55
CA TYR A 84 34.41 1.49 16.91
C TYR A 84 35.41 0.33 16.91
N SER A 85 35.38 -0.56 15.93
CA SER A 85 36.37 -1.63 15.77
C SER A 85 37.77 -1.06 15.42
N GLY A 86 37.84 -0.04 14.58
CA GLY A 86 39.08 0.67 14.30
C GLY A 86 39.68 1.37 15.51
N MET A 87 38.86 1.90 16.42
CA MET A 87 39.30 2.44 17.70
C MET A 87 39.89 1.36 18.64
N LEU A 88 39.32 0.18 18.60
CA LEU A 88 39.82 -0.95 19.41
C LEU A 88 41.17 -1.44 18.87
N ASP A 89 41.34 -1.55 17.57
CA ASP A 89 42.60 -1.99 16.93
C ASP A 89 43.72 -0.93 17.10
N THR A 90 43.39 0.34 16.94
CA THR A 90 44.39 1.44 17.06
C THR A 90 44.86 1.60 18.49
N ARG A 91 44.07 1.24 19.50
CA ARG A 91 44.48 1.26 20.90
C ARG A 91 45.42 0.13 21.32
N GLY A 92 45.58 -0.91 20.50
CA GLY A 92 46.59 -1.95 20.69
C GLY A 92 48.03 -1.47 20.48
N GLY A 93 48.22 -0.25 19.87
CA GLY A 93 49.54 0.23 19.50
C GLY A 93 50.06 1.48 20.20
N ILE A 94 49.23 2.39 20.68
CA ILE A 94 49.66 3.67 21.25
C ILE A 94 48.64 4.14 22.29
N VAL A 95 48.82 3.83 23.52
CA VAL A 95 48.61 4.62 24.71
C VAL A 95 48.53 3.70 25.92
N SER A 96 49.65 3.64 26.62
CA SER A 96 49.76 3.30 28.03
C SER A 96 48.95 4.32 28.83
N SER A 97 47.70 4.08 29.03
CA SER A 97 46.92 4.53 30.17
C SER A 97 45.54 3.87 30.13
N ASP A 98 45.45 2.79 30.89
CA ASP A 98 44.26 2.08 31.30
C ASP A 98 43.35 1.54 30.16
N PRO A 99 43.60 0.28 29.71
CA PRO A 99 42.74 -0.33 28.66
C PRO A 99 41.35 -0.74 29.16
N LYS A 100 40.99 -0.35 30.37
CA LYS A 100 39.70 -0.67 31.00
C LYS A 100 38.98 0.59 31.47
N ALA A 101 38.67 1.50 30.56
CA ALA A 101 37.61 2.42 30.86
C ALA A 101 36.31 1.61 30.96
N THR A 102 35.98 1.16 32.13
CA THR A 102 34.75 0.43 32.48
C THR A 102 33.83 1.37 33.24
N ILE A 103 32.55 1.31 32.93
CA ILE A 103 31.51 1.93 33.74
C ILE A 103 30.69 0.84 34.41
N THR A 104 30.30 1.07 35.64
CA THR A 104 29.43 0.16 36.37
C THR A 104 28.02 0.71 36.32
N ILE A 105 27.12 -0.04 35.65
CA ILE A 105 25.71 0.26 35.58
C ILE A 105 24.95 -0.86 36.24
N ASN A 106 24.14 -0.54 37.24
CA ASN A 106 23.35 -1.52 38.00
C ASN A 106 24.18 -2.69 38.60
N GLY A 107 25.45 -2.45 38.94
CA GLY A 107 26.34 -3.45 39.50
C GLY A 107 27.10 -4.31 38.49
N GLU A 108 26.87 -4.13 37.20
CA GLU A 108 27.59 -4.81 36.13
C GLU A 108 28.64 -3.87 35.50
N THR A 109 29.83 -4.42 35.26
CA THR A 109 30.94 -3.65 34.66
C THR A 109 30.96 -3.82 33.16
N HIS A 110 30.77 -2.71 32.44
CA HIS A 110 30.72 -2.67 30.98
C HIS A 110 31.93 -1.90 30.40
N ASN A 111 32.38 -2.35 29.26
CA ASN A 111 33.38 -1.59 28.48
C ASN A 111 32.73 -0.33 27.90
N VAL A 112 33.31 0.84 28.19
CA VAL A 112 32.80 2.15 27.74
C VAL A 112 32.64 2.21 26.22
N LEU A 113 33.56 1.63 25.45
CA LEU A 113 33.48 1.60 23.98
C LEU A 113 32.30 0.76 23.49
N LEU A 114 32.04 -0.39 24.12
CA LEU A 114 30.93 -1.24 23.78
C LEU A 114 29.58 -0.54 24.04
N VAL A 115 29.49 0.14 25.21
CA VAL A 115 28.29 0.93 25.53
C VAL A 115 28.09 2.09 24.58
N ALA A 116 29.19 2.77 24.21
CA ALA A 116 29.12 3.87 23.22
C ALA A 116 28.68 3.38 21.85
N GLU A 117 29.16 2.23 21.39
CA GLU A 117 28.72 1.60 20.14
C GLU A 117 27.21 1.26 20.19
N GLN A 118 26.76 0.64 21.27
CA GLN A 118 25.34 0.30 21.46
C GLN A 118 24.45 1.56 21.48
N CYS A 119 24.90 2.62 22.17
CA CYS A 119 24.19 3.91 22.16
C CYS A 119 24.11 4.49 20.76
N ALA A 120 25.21 4.46 19.99
CA ALA A 120 25.23 4.95 18.61
C ALA A 120 24.28 4.15 17.72
N GLN A 121 24.27 2.83 17.84
CA GLN A 121 23.35 1.94 17.10
C GLN A 121 21.89 2.23 17.45
N THR A 122 21.58 2.39 18.73
CA THR A 122 20.21 2.71 19.17
C THR A 122 19.75 4.07 18.67
N THR A 123 20.63 5.06 18.68
CA THR A 123 20.35 6.39 18.14
C THR A 123 20.04 6.31 16.65
N GLU A 124 20.84 5.54 15.89
CA GLU A 124 20.60 5.35 14.45
C GLU A 124 19.26 4.64 14.17
N GLN A 125 18.89 3.66 14.99
CA GLN A 125 17.58 3.01 14.90
C GLN A 125 16.43 4.01 15.06
N LEU A 126 16.52 4.90 16.05
CA LEU A 126 15.51 5.92 16.30
C LEU A 126 15.43 6.94 15.17
N MET A 127 16.57 7.38 14.63
CA MET A 127 16.62 8.31 13.50
C MET A 127 16.01 7.68 12.24
N THR A 128 16.34 6.43 11.96
CA THR A 128 15.80 5.68 10.82
C THR A 128 14.30 5.49 10.95
N LEU A 129 13.80 5.20 12.15
CA LEU A 129 12.37 5.08 12.41
C LEU A 129 11.64 6.41 12.21
N GLN A 130 12.21 7.52 12.66
CA GLN A 130 11.65 8.85 12.43
C GLN A 130 11.60 9.18 10.94
N GLU A 131 12.66 8.88 10.20
CA GLU A 131 12.71 9.09 8.75
C GLU A 131 11.63 8.26 8.04
N TRP A 132 11.50 6.99 8.41
CA TRP A 132 10.46 6.11 7.88
C TRP A 132 9.05 6.67 8.15
N VAL A 133 8.76 7.07 9.39
CA VAL A 133 7.46 7.66 9.76
C VAL A 133 7.17 8.92 8.93
N ASN A 134 8.15 9.81 8.79
CA ASN A 134 7.99 11.04 8.01
C ASN A 134 7.69 10.74 6.54
N GLN A 135 8.35 9.75 5.95
CA GLN A 135 8.09 9.34 4.58
C GLN A 135 6.69 8.73 4.42
N GLN A 136 6.24 7.91 5.38
CA GLN A 136 4.90 7.34 5.36
C GLN A 136 3.79 8.41 5.49
N VAL A 137 4.01 9.43 6.29
CA VAL A 137 3.05 10.54 6.44
C VAL A 137 2.94 11.38 5.17
N ASN A 138 4.03 11.55 4.43
CA ASN A 138 4.07 12.33 3.19
C ASN A 138 3.51 11.59 1.96
N LEU A 139 3.27 10.27 2.05
CA LEU A 139 2.66 9.45 1.00
C LEU A 139 1.12 9.54 0.95
N LYS A 140 0.49 10.30 1.83
CA LYS A 140 -0.95 10.55 1.83
C LYS A 140 -1.31 11.67 0.89
#